data_18c1fd977e9e928b55f78eb634d9d589
#
_entry.id   18c1fd977e9e928b55f78eb634d9d589
#
_cell.length_a   1.000
_cell.length_b   1.000
_cell.length_c   1.000
_cell.angle_alpha   90.00
_cell.angle_beta   90.00
_cell.angle_gamma   90.00
#
_symmetry.space_group_name_H-M   'P 1'
#
loop_
_entity.id
_entity.type
_entity.pdbx_description
1 polymer ?
#
loop_
_entity_poly.entity_id
_entity_poly.type
_entity_poly.pdbx_seq_one_letter_code
_entity_poly.pdbx_strand_id
1 'polypeptide(L)'
;ISLGSCTMKLNAATQMIPVSWSEFSNPHPFAPLDQNEGYLKLFDDLSNWLKNITGLEGCSLQPNSGAQGEYTGLLTIRAYHIDKKNTEKNICLIPESAHGTNPASAVMAGMNVVPIKCDSMGNIDIEDLKDKIHSHKDQISCMMVTYPSTHGVFEESINEICDLIHNAGGLVYLD
;
A
#
# COMPACT_ATOMS: atom_id res chain seq x y z
N ILE A 1 -8.60 18.04 -13.01
CA ILE A 1 -8.91 17.13 -11.89
C ILE A 1 -8.26 17.70 -10.65
N SER A 2 -9.01 17.81 -9.56
CA SER A 2 -8.46 18.32 -8.30
C SER A 2 -7.53 17.26 -7.70
N LEU A 3 -6.32 17.66 -7.31
CA LEU A 3 -5.43 16.83 -6.51
C LEU A 3 -6.05 16.55 -5.13
N GLY A 4 -5.68 15.43 -4.52
CA GLY A 4 -6.14 15.05 -3.18
C GLY A 4 -7.55 14.47 -3.11
N SER A 5 -8.16 14.11 -4.24
CA SER A 5 -9.37 13.31 -4.24
C SER A 5 -9.15 12.00 -4.97
N CYS A 6 -9.60 10.91 -4.36
CA CYS A 6 -9.71 9.63 -5.07
C CYS A 6 -10.35 9.87 -6.44
N THR A 7 -9.82 9.25 -7.49
CA THR A 7 -10.29 9.37 -8.86
C THR A 7 -11.69 8.78 -9.10
N MET A 8 -12.43 8.49 -8.05
CA MET A 8 -13.83 8.02 -8.09
C MET A 8 -14.74 8.89 -8.96
N LYS A 9 -14.37 10.15 -9.19
CA LYS A 9 -15.08 11.07 -10.08
C LYS A 9 -15.00 10.70 -11.57
N LEU A 10 -14.08 9.83 -11.93
CA LEU A 10 -13.85 9.40 -13.31
C LEU A 10 -14.50 8.05 -13.64
N ASN A 11 -15.28 7.49 -12.73
CA ASN A 11 -16.01 6.25 -12.98
C ASN A 11 -17.06 6.49 -14.10
N ALA A 12 -17.01 5.67 -15.15
CA ALA A 12 -18.01 5.70 -16.18
C ALA A 12 -19.37 5.24 -15.63
N ALA A 13 -20.44 5.96 -15.97
CA ALA A 13 -21.78 5.62 -15.52
C ALA A 13 -22.16 4.16 -15.89
N THR A 14 -21.71 3.70 -17.06
CA THR A 14 -21.94 2.33 -17.53
C THR A 14 -21.32 1.27 -16.59
N GLN A 15 -20.18 1.57 -15.98
CA GLN A 15 -19.54 0.67 -15.01
C GLN A 15 -20.28 0.64 -13.67
N MET A 16 -21.04 1.68 -13.36
CA MET A 16 -21.82 1.77 -12.13
C MET A 16 -23.20 1.12 -12.26
N ILE A 17 -23.71 0.91 -13.47
CA ILE A 17 -25.04 0.32 -13.69
C ILE A 17 -25.18 -1.06 -13.03
N PRO A 18 -24.24 -2.02 -13.19
CA PRO A 18 -24.37 -3.35 -12.59
C PRO A 18 -24.50 -3.33 -11.07
N VAL A 19 -23.94 -2.34 -10.39
CA VAL A 19 -24.03 -2.21 -8.92
C VAL A 19 -25.47 -2.00 -8.46
N SER A 20 -26.33 -1.45 -9.30
CA SER A 20 -27.74 -1.21 -9.00
C SER A 20 -28.67 -2.39 -9.34
N TRP A 21 -28.18 -3.44 -9.96
CA TRP A 21 -28.99 -4.63 -10.25
C TRP A 21 -29.32 -5.37 -8.96
N SER A 22 -30.54 -5.86 -8.85
CA SER A 22 -31.06 -6.52 -7.63
C SER A 22 -30.21 -7.71 -7.20
N GLU A 23 -29.66 -8.43 -8.19
CA GLU A 23 -28.80 -9.60 -8.02
C GLU A 23 -27.48 -9.24 -7.31
N PHE A 24 -27.02 -7.99 -7.45
CA PHE A 24 -25.82 -7.48 -6.79
C PHE A 24 -26.13 -6.63 -5.56
N SER A 25 -27.23 -5.88 -5.58
CA SER A 25 -27.52 -4.90 -4.51
C SER A 25 -28.31 -5.46 -3.34
N ASN A 26 -29.08 -6.53 -3.55
CA ASN A 26 -30.01 -7.05 -2.53
C ASN A 26 -29.49 -8.25 -1.70
N PRO A 27 -28.42 -8.98 -2.08
CA PRO A 27 -27.93 -10.07 -1.22
C PRO A 27 -27.51 -9.56 0.15
N HIS A 28 -27.92 -10.28 1.20
CA HIS A 28 -27.52 -9.93 2.56
C HIS A 28 -26.06 -10.30 2.79
N PRO A 29 -25.24 -9.46 3.47
CA PRO A 29 -23.82 -9.74 3.70
C PRO A 29 -23.52 -11.07 4.40
N PHE A 30 -24.49 -11.58 5.19
CA PHE A 30 -24.39 -12.87 5.89
C PHE A 30 -25.31 -13.94 5.29
N ALA A 31 -25.69 -13.81 4.01
CA ALA A 31 -26.39 -14.88 3.32
C ALA A 31 -25.50 -16.13 3.24
N PRO A 32 -26.08 -17.34 3.25
CA PRO A 32 -25.32 -18.58 3.06
C PRO A 32 -24.45 -18.57 1.80
N LEU A 33 -23.28 -19.17 1.86
CA LEU A 33 -22.31 -19.13 0.76
C LEU A 33 -22.84 -19.77 -0.53
N ASP A 34 -23.62 -20.85 -0.41
CA ASP A 34 -24.29 -21.53 -1.52
C ASP A 34 -25.34 -20.67 -2.24
N GLN A 35 -25.79 -19.58 -1.62
CA GLN A 35 -26.69 -18.59 -2.21
C GLN A 35 -25.91 -17.41 -2.85
N ASN A 36 -24.60 -17.36 -2.70
CA ASN A 36 -23.73 -16.29 -3.16
C ASN A 36 -22.61 -16.77 -4.09
N GLU A 37 -22.79 -17.87 -4.79
CA GLU A 37 -21.77 -18.45 -5.68
C GLU A 37 -21.23 -17.45 -6.72
N GLY A 38 -22.09 -16.57 -7.24
CA GLY A 38 -21.70 -15.53 -8.19
C GLY A 38 -20.72 -14.52 -7.57
N TYR A 39 -20.96 -14.11 -6.33
CA TYR A 39 -20.03 -13.22 -5.62
C TYR A 39 -18.72 -13.92 -5.28
N LEU A 40 -18.75 -15.18 -4.86
CA LEU A 40 -17.54 -15.94 -4.56
C LEU A 40 -16.67 -16.06 -5.82
N LYS A 41 -17.30 -16.37 -6.97
CA LYS A 41 -16.58 -16.41 -8.25
C LYS A 41 -16.00 -15.05 -8.65
N LEU A 42 -16.75 -13.95 -8.46
CA LEU A 42 -16.28 -12.59 -8.75
C LEU A 42 -15.04 -12.25 -7.90
N PHE A 43 -15.07 -12.56 -6.62
CA PHE A 43 -13.94 -12.29 -5.71
C PHE A 43 -12.70 -13.12 -6.06
N ASP A 44 -12.90 -14.38 -6.43
CA ASP A 44 -11.82 -15.26 -6.85
C ASP A 44 -11.19 -14.82 -8.18
N ASP A 45 -12.01 -14.55 -9.19
CA ASP A 45 -11.56 -14.06 -10.49
C ASP A 45 -10.79 -12.73 -10.35
N LEU A 46 -11.35 -11.76 -9.61
CA LEU A 46 -10.71 -10.45 -9.39
C LEU A 46 -9.38 -10.60 -8.63
N SER A 47 -9.36 -11.39 -7.57
CA SER A 47 -8.14 -11.64 -6.80
C SER A 47 -7.05 -12.27 -7.67
N ASN A 48 -7.41 -13.22 -8.53
CA ASN A 48 -6.48 -13.85 -9.46
C ASN A 48 -5.96 -12.88 -10.52
N TRP A 49 -6.83 -12.03 -11.06
CA TRP A 49 -6.41 -10.99 -12.01
C TRP A 49 -5.44 -10.00 -11.38
N LEU A 50 -5.74 -9.52 -10.16
CA LEU A 50 -4.86 -8.59 -9.44
C LEU A 50 -3.51 -9.23 -9.12
N LYS A 51 -3.46 -10.48 -8.67
CA LYS A 51 -2.21 -11.22 -8.47
C LYS A 51 -1.39 -11.31 -9.76
N ASN A 52 -2.04 -11.66 -10.87
CA ASN A 52 -1.37 -11.78 -12.17
C ASN A 52 -0.84 -10.44 -12.70
N ILE A 53 -1.58 -9.35 -12.50
CA ILE A 53 -1.18 -8.00 -12.94
C ILE A 53 0.00 -7.48 -12.10
N THR A 54 -0.02 -7.70 -10.81
CA THR A 54 0.99 -7.18 -9.88
C THR A 54 2.21 -8.09 -9.72
N GLY A 55 2.09 -9.36 -10.06
CA GLY A 55 3.11 -10.38 -9.77
C GLY A 55 3.19 -10.76 -8.29
N LEU A 56 2.23 -10.33 -7.47
CA LEU A 56 2.17 -10.65 -6.04
C LEU A 56 1.39 -11.94 -5.80
N GLU A 57 1.79 -12.72 -4.81
CA GLU A 57 1.18 -14.02 -4.52
C GLU A 57 -0.17 -13.90 -3.78
N GLY A 58 -0.34 -12.87 -2.96
CA GLY A 58 -1.53 -12.65 -2.13
C GLY A 58 -2.35 -11.45 -2.58
N CYS A 59 -3.66 -11.53 -2.40
CA CYS A 59 -4.59 -10.42 -2.61
C CYS A 59 -5.67 -10.44 -1.54
N SER A 60 -6.04 -9.28 -1.04
CA SER A 60 -7.21 -9.10 -0.17
C SER A 60 -8.10 -7.98 -0.71
N LEU A 61 -9.39 -8.26 -0.83
CA LEU A 61 -10.42 -7.31 -1.24
C LEU A 61 -11.13 -6.66 -0.05
N GLN A 62 -10.62 -6.87 1.19
CA GLN A 62 -11.27 -6.35 2.42
C GLN A 62 -11.14 -4.84 2.60
N PRO A 63 -10.02 -4.17 2.28
CA PRO A 63 -9.91 -2.72 2.45
C PRO A 63 -10.93 -1.98 1.60
N ASN A 64 -11.64 -1.01 2.21
CA ASN A 64 -12.72 -0.26 1.56
C ASN A 64 -12.25 1.04 0.88
N SER A 65 -10.98 1.42 1.05
CA SER A 65 -10.38 2.63 0.49
C SER A 65 -8.87 2.51 0.40
N GLY A 66 -8.20 3.42 -0.32
CA GLY A 66 -6.74 3.49 -0.36
C GLY A 66 -6.12 3.62 1.03
N ALA A 67 -6.62 4.53 1.87
CA ALA A 67 -6.14 4.71 3.24
C ALA A 67 -6.28 3.45 4.11
N GLN A 68 -7.35 2.67 3.93
CA GLN A 68 -7.50 1.38 4.61
C GLN A 68 -6.57 0.32 4.03
N GLY A 69 -6.26 0.39 2.74
CA GLY A 69 -5.24 -0.43 2.09
C GLY A 69 -3.86 -0.17 2.68
N GLU A 70 -3.48 1.11 2.81
CA GLU A 70 -2.22 1.51 3.47
C GLU A 70 -2.13 0.94 4.89
N TYR A 71 -3.16 1.18 5.70
CA TYR A 71 -3.21 0.72 7.08
C TYR A 71 -3.12 -0.82 7.17
N THR A 72 -3.88 -1.52 6.34
CA THR A 72 -3.87 -2.99 6.28
C THR A 72 -2.50 -3.53 5.88
N GLY A 73 -1.87 -2.93 4.87
CA GLY A 73 -0.52 -3.31 4.42
C GLY A 73 0.52 -3.12 5.53
N LEU A 74 0.49 -1.98 6.22
CA LEU A 74 1.41 -1.70 7.32
C LEU A 74 1.18 -2.60 8.53
N LEU A 75 -0.07 -2.93 8.86
CA LEU A 75 -0.38 -3.93 9.90
C LEU A 75 0.15 -5.31 9.51
N THR A 76 0.05 -5.69 8.23
CA THR A 76 0.58 -6.96 7.72
C THR A 76 2.11 -6.99 7.84
N ILE A 77 2.79 -5.92 7.47
CA ILE A 77 4.26 -5.78 7.64
C ILE A 77 4.64 -5.90 9.12
N ARG A 78 3.90 -5.22 9.99
CA ARG A 78 4.15 -5.31 11.43
C ARG A 78 3.94 -6.72 11.97
N ALA A 79 2.86 -7.39 11.58
CA ALA A 79 2.57 -8.77 11.96
C ALA A 79 3.68 -9.71 11.47
N TYR A 80 4.19 -9.52 10.25
CA TYR A 80 5.32 -10.27 9.72
C TYR A 80 6.57 -10.13 10.60
N HIS A 81 6.94 -8.91 11.00
CA HIS A 81 8.10 -8.71 11.87
C HIS A 81 7.91 -9.32 13.26
N ILE A 82 6.70 -9.23 13.82
CA ILE A 82 6.38 -9.85 15.12
C ILE A 82 6.51 -11.38 15.01
N ASP A 83 5.96 -11.99 13.95
CA ASP A 83 6.08 -13.44 13.71
C ASP A 83 7.54 -13.90 13.60
N LYS A 84 8.38 -13.09 12.94
CA LYS A 84 9.82 -13.31 12.84
C LYS A 84 10.61 -12.96 14.11
N LYS A 85 9.94 -12.55 15.19
CA LYS A 85 10.53 -12.11 16.48
C LYS A 85 11.43 -10.88 16.36
N ASN A 86 11.21 -10.05 15.36
CA ASN A 86 11.90 -8.79 15.10
C ASN A 86 11.06 -7.62 15.66
N THR A 87 10.75 -7.63 16.94
CA THR A 87 9.83 -6.69 17.57
C THR A 87 10.35 -5.24 17.63
N GLU A 88 11.66 -5.03 17.53
CA GLU A 88 12.34 -3.73 17.44
C GLU A 88 12.16 -3.05 16.09
N LYS A 89 11.77 -3.77 15.04
CA LYS A 89 11.51 -3.20 13.71
C LYS A 89 10.20 -2.43 13.71
N ASN A 90 10.28 -1.13 14.02
CA ASN A 90 9.12 -0.26 14.15
C ASN A 90 9.26 1.08 13.38
N ILE A 91 10.34 1.26 12.61
CA ILE A 91 10.53 2.48 11.80
C ILE A 91 9.97 2.27 10.41
N CYS A 92 9.15 3.24 9.98
CA CYS A 92 8.66 3.39 8.61
C CYS A 92 9.36 4.59 7.96
N LEU A 93 10.13 4.35 6.92
CA LEU A 93 10.76 5.40 6.12
C LEU A 93 9.74 5.92 5.11
N ILE A 94 9.59 7.24 5.01
CA ILE A 94 8.60 7.86 4.11
C ILE A 94 9.21 9.06 3.40
N PRO A 95 9.22 9.11 2.06
CA PRO A 95 9.70 10.28 1.33
C PRO A 95 8.89 11.54 1.65
N GLU A 96 9.54 12.70 1.67
CA GLU A 96 8.87 13.99 1.88
C GLU A 96 7.84 14.31 0.78
N SER A 97 7.96 13.68 -0.38
CA SER A 97 6.98 13.75 -1.47
C SER A 97 5.68 12.99 -1.20
N ALA A 98 5.61 12.18 -0.15
CA ALA A 98 4.42 11.40 0.18
C ALA A 98 3.25 12.30 0.60
N HIS A 99 2.03 11.88 0.30
CA HIS A 99 0.85 12.58 0.83
C HIS A 99 0.65 12.27 2.33
N GLY A 100 -0.09 13.15 3.01
CA GLY A 100 -0.23 13.11 4.47
C GLY A 100 -0.87 11.83 5.04
N THR A 101 -1.55 11.03 4.23
CA THR A 101 -2.16 9.76 4.68
C THR A 101 -1.09 8.70 4.97
N ASN A 102 0.02 8.69 4.23
CA ASN A 102 1.08 7.71 4.45
C ASN A 102 1.66 7.77 5.88
N PRO A 103 2.16 8.93 6.38
CA PRO A 103 2.63 9.00 7.76
C PRO A 103 1.52 8.78 8.78
N ALA A 104 0.28 9.20 8.51
CA ALA A 104 -0.84 8.95 9.40
C ALA A 104 -1.13 7.45 9.55
N SER A 105 -1.17 6.71 8.44
CA SER A 105 -1.37 5.26 8.44
C SER A 105 -0.23 4.52 9.17
N ALA A 106 1.02 4.98 9.01
CA ALA A 106 2.18 4.42 9.70
C ALA A 106 2.08 4.59 11.22
N VAL A 107 1.74 5.80 11.68
CA VAL A 107 1.52 6.08 13.11
C VAL A 107 0.37 5.26 13.67
N MET A 108 -0.75 5.15 12.95
CA MET A 108 -1.89 4.31 13.34
C MET A 108 -1.51 2.83 13.46
N ALA A 109 -0.62 2.34 12.60
CA ALA A 109 -0.07 0.99 12.69
C ALA A 109 0.95 0.81 13.82
N GLY A 110 1.25 1.87 14.59
CA GLY A 110 2.18 1.86 15.70
C GLY A 110 3.65 1.89 15.28
N MET A 111 3.94 2.48 14.12
CA MET A 111 5.30 2.69 13.62
C MET A 111 5.78 4.13 13.86
N ASN A 112 7.08 4.30 14.01
CA ASN A 112 7.73 5.60 14.05
C ASN A 112 8.09 6.03 12.63
N VAL A 113 7.67 7.21 12.24
CA VAL A 113 7.94 7.75 10.90
C VAL A 113 9.28 8.47 10.87
N VAL A 114 10.13 8.14 9.92
CA VAL A 114 11.37 8.84 9.62
C VAL A 114 11.31 9.35 8.18
N PRO A 115 11.32 10.68 7.98
CA PRO A 115 11.24 11.26 6.64
C PRO A 115 12.55 11.07 5.87
N ILE A 116 12.44 10.83 4.57
CA ILE A 116 13.54 10.79 3.61
C ILE A 116 13.41 12.00 2.68
N LYS A 117 14.51 12.70 2.47
CA LYS A 117 14.55 13.86 1.57
C LYS A 117 14.32 13.47 0.12
N CYS A 118 13.84 14.44 -0.65
CA CYS A 118 13.83 14.38 -2.09
C CYS A 118 14.91 15.32 -2.66
N ASP A 119 15.45 14.96 -3.82
CA ASP A 119 16.36 15.83 -4.57
C ASP A 119 15.60 16.99 -5.25
N SER A 120 16.33 17.86 -5.95
CA SER A 120 15.76 19.01 -6.66
C SER A 120 14.86 18.62 -7.85
N MET A 121 14.95 17.38 -8.31
CA MET A 121 14.12 16.84 -9.38
C MET A 121 12.88 16.11 -8.85
N GLY A 122 12.78 15.95 -7.53
CA GLY A 122 11.67 15.27 -6.86
C GLY A 122 11.84 13.77 -6.70
N ASN A 123 13.03 13.22 -7.02
CA ASN A 123 13.36 11.82 -6.73
C ASN A 123 13.74 11.65 -5.26
N ILE A 124 13.71 10.43 -4.77
CA ILE A 124 14.20 10.09 -3.43
C ILE A 124 15.72 10.30 -3.36
N ASP A 125 16.19 11.05 -2.38
CA ASP A 125 17.61 11.24 -2.13
C ASP A 125 18.23 9.94 -1.60
N ILE A 126 18.99 9.26 -2.47
CA ILE A 126 19.59 7.95 -2.15
C ILE A 126 20.63 8.07 -1.03
N GLU A 127 21.37 9.18 -0.94
CA GLU A 127 22.36 9.36 0.11
C GLU A 127 21.68 9.57 1.46
N ASP A 128 20.63 10.40 1.53
CA ASP A 128 19.84 10.55 2.76
C ASP A 128 19.17 9.22 3.16
N LEU A 129 18.70 8.43 2.17
CA LEU A 129 18.15 7.09 2.44
C LEU A 129 19.21 6.17 3.07
N LYS A 130 20.43 6.12 2.51
CA LYS A 130 21.54 5.31 3.04
C LYS A 130 21.92 5.75 4.45
N ASP A 131 21.98 7.05 4.71
CA ASP A 131 22.27 7.61 6.03
C ASP A 131 21.20 7.24 7.07
N LYS A 132 19.91 7.29 6.70
CA LYS A 132 18.81 6.88 7.57
C LYS A 132 18.84 5.36 7.84
N ILE A 133 19.12 4.56 6.81
CA ILE A 133 19.28 3.11 6.96
C ILE A 133 20.43 2.81 7.93
N HIS A 134 21.57 3.49 7.77
CA HIS A 134 22.71 3.29 8.67
C HIS A 134 22.38 3.69 10.12
N SER A 135 21.69 4.82 10.31
CA SER A 135 21.34 5.34 11.63
C SER A 135 20.33 4.49 12.39
N HIS A 136 19.46 3.77 11.66
CA HIS A 136 18.34 3.00 12.22
C HIS A 136 18.42 1.50 11.90
N LYS A 137 19.56 1.00 11.55
CA LYS A 137 19.87 -0.30 10.96
C LYS A 137 18.92 -1.45 11.33
N ASP A 138 18.78 -1.73 12.64
CA ASP A 138 18.03 -2.90 13.11
C ASP A 138 16.55 -2.59 13.40
N GLN A 139 16.13 -1.34 13.25
CA GLN A 139 14.78 -0.88 13.58
C GLN A 139 13.90 -0.64 12.36
N ILE A 140 14.44 -0.74 11.14
CA ILE A 140 13.67 -0.49 9.92
C ILE A 140 12.68 -1.61 9.71
N SER A 141 11.40 -1.27 9.78
CA SER A 141 10.27 -2.16 9.48
C SER A 141 9.96 -2.15 7.99
N CYS A 142 9.81 -0.95 7.45
CA CYS A 142 9.45 -0.79 6.03
C CYS A 142 9.77 0.61 5.51
N MET A 143 9.63 0.76 4.21
CA MET A 143 9.53 2.04 3.53
C MET A 143 8.21 2.08 2.77
N MET A 144 7.50 3.22 2.81
CA MET A 144 6.35 3.49 1.94
C MET A 144 6.82 4.33 0.76
N VAL A 145 6.46 3.92 -0.45
CA VAL A 145 6.80 4.63 -1.69
C VAL A 145 5.54 4.80 -2.53
N THR A 146 5.20 6.03 -2.88
CA THR A 146 4.17 6.33 -3.88
C THR A 146 4.81 6.34 -5.26
N TYR A 147 4.30 5.53 -6.20
CA TYR A 147 4.93 5.35 -7.50
C TYR A 147 3.90 5.33 -8.64
N PRO A 148 3.87 6.37 -9.50
CA PRO A 148 4.68 7.58 -9.48
C PRO A 148 4.41 8.45 -8.25
N SER A 149 5.38 9.31 -7.88
CA SER A 149 5.25 10.16 -6.70
C SER A 149 4.15 11.21 -6.85
N THR A 150 3.77 11.88 -5.74
CA THR A 150 2.79 12.98 -5.78
C THR A 150 3.24 14.17 -6.64
N HIS A 151 4.54 14.28 -6.92
CA HIS A 151 5.10 15.24 -7.88
C HIS A 151 4.99 14.76 -9.33
N GLY A 152 4.48 13.56 -9.59
CA GLY A 152 4.39 12.96 -10.92
C GLY A 152 5.72 12.39 -11.43
N VAL A 153 6.68 12.18 -10.55
CA VAL A 153 7.99 11.64 -10.89
C VAL A 153 7.96 10.12 -10.83
N PHE A 154 8.38 9.48 -11.91
CA PHE A 154 8.73 8.06 -11.90
C PHE A 154 10.14 7.92 -11.32
N GLU A 155 10.25 7.32 -10.16
CA GLU A 155 11.52 7.11 -9.46
C GLU A 155 12.41 6.16 -10.26
N GLU A 156 13.49 6.70 -10.86
CA GLU A 156 14.41 5.91 -11.70
C GLU A 156 15.18 4.88 -10.86
N SER A 157 15.45 5.21 -9.59
CA SER A 157 16.22 4.38 -8.67
C SER A 157 15.36 3.40 -7.87
N ILE A 158 14.10 3.15 -8.25
CA ILE A 158 13.17 2.33 -7.46
C ILE A 158 13.73 0.94 -7.12
N ASN A 159 14.44 0.31 -8.04
CA ASN A 159 15.06 -0.99 -7.80
C ASN A 159 16.15 -0.91 -6.72
N GLU A 160 17.06 0.09 -6.83
CA GLU A 160 18.09 0.32 -5.80
C GLU A 160 17.47 0.60 -4.43
N ILE A 161 16.41 1.41 -4.38
CA ILE A 161 15.68 1.72 -3.16
C ILE A 161 15.11 0.45 -2.52
N CYS A 162 14.44 -0.39 -3.31
CA CYS A 162 13.91 -1.65 -2.82
C CYS A 162 15.02 -2.56 -2.28
N ASP A 163 16.12 -2.69 -3.00
CA ASP A 163 17.28 -3.50 -2.59
C ASP A 163 17.89 -3.00 -1.28
N LEU A 164 18.05 -1.68 -1.12
CA LEU A 164 18.56 -1.08 0.11
C LEU A 164 17.69 -1.41 1.31
N ILE A 165 16.38 -1.30 1.16
CA ILE A 165 15.41 -1.60 2.23
C ILE A 165 15.39 -3.10 2.55
N HIS A 166 15.36 -3.97 1.54
CA HIS A 166 15.37 -5.42 1.74
C HIS A 166 16.68 -5.89 2.40
N ASN A 167 17.83 -5.34 1.99
CA ASN A 167 19.13 -5.63 2.60
C ASN A 167 19.21 -5.18 4.06
N ALA A 168 18.46 -4.13 4.46
CA ALA A 168 18.28 -3.73 5.85
C ALA A 168 17.26 -4.62 6.60
N GLY A 169 16.69 -5.61 5.93
CA GLY A 169 15.68 -6.50 6.49
C GLY A 169 14.31 -5.84 6.69
N GLY A 170 14.05 -4.73 6.01
CA GLY A 170 12.75 -4.09 5.91
C GLY A 170 11.94 -4.60 4.72
N LEU A 171 10.69 -4.15 4.62
CA LEU A 171 9.80 -4.44 3.50
C LEU A 171 9.41 -3.12 2.80
N VAL A 172 8.92 -3.21 1.56
CA VAL A 172 8.46 -2.03 0.82
C VAL A 172 6.95 -2.11 0.65
N TYR A 173 6.26 -1.04 1.04
CA TYR A 173 4.87 -0.79 0.70
C TYR A 173 4.82 0.15 -0.50
N LEU A 174 4.27 -0.33 -1.60
CA LEU A 174 4.06 0.46 -2.82
C LEU A 174 2.64 1.02 -2.81
N ASP A 175 2.53 2.36 -2.79
CA ASP A 175 1.27 3.12 -2.76
C ASP A 175 0.88 3.60 -4.17
#